data_3872e092bdcb765ca947ef593a860f18
#
_entry.id   3872e092bdcb765ca947ef593a860f18
#
_cell.length_a   1.000
_cell.length_b   1.000
_cell.length_c   1.000
_cell.angle_alpha   90.00
_cell.angle_beta   90.00
_cell.angle_gamma   90.00
#
_symmetry.space_group_name_H-M   'P 1'
#
loop_
_entity.id
_entity.type
_entity.pdbx_description
1 polymer ?
#
loop_
_entity_poly.entity_id
_entity_poly.type
_entity_poly.pdbx_seq_one_letter_code
_entity_poly.pdbx_strand_id
1 'polypeptide(L)'
;MSKELDMAAVENCVCFNLRWVTRAVTQFYDAEMRRHGIRPTQGSILASLQAKDSWNMAELSDWLGMERTTLVRNLQPLQRDGFVKVTGGGRGNRVELTITAKGRKQVEKFFPAWESAQSTAVQVLGEKRWSALLADLEKVASALKIKKKSSPLHPRHGTHHHG
;
A
#
# COMPACT_ATOMS: atom_id res chain seq x y z
N MET A 1 -0.40 -34.83 -28.35
CA MET A 1 -1.74 -34.26 -28.08
C MET A 1 -1.58 -33.00 -27.22
N SER A 2 -1.65 -31.81 -27.80
CA SER A 2 -1.66 -30.57 -27.04
C SER A 2 -2.97 -30.49 -26.26
N LYS A 3 -2.87 -30.45 -24.94
CA LYS A 3 -4.03 -30.26 -24.06
C LYS A 3 -4.60 -28.86 -24.39
N GLU A 4 -5.79 -28.82 -24.94
CA GLU A 4 -6.47 -27.56 -25.23
C GLU A 4 -6.59 -26.77 -23.93
N LEU A 5 -6.23 -25.47 -23.95
CA LEU A 5 -6.25 -24.63 -22.76
C LEU A 5 -7.72 -24.37 -22.38
N ASP A 6 -8.13 -24.85 -21.21
CA ASP A 6 -9.46 -24.57 -20.70
C ASP A 6 -9.57 -23.11 -20.26
N MET A 7 -10.28 -22.30 -21.04
CA MET A 7 -10.48 -20.86 -20.73
C MET A 7 -11.23 -20.65 -19.42
N ALA A 8 -12.14 -21.55 -19.02
CA ALA A 8 -12.82 -21.46 -17.73
C ALA A 8 -11.83 -21.59 -16.55
N ALA A 9 -10.77 -22.39 -16.71
CA ALA A 9 -9.70 -22.46 -15.70
C ALA A 9 -8.92 -21.14 -15.57
N VAL A 10 -8.74 -20.40 -16.67
CA VAL A 10 -8.09 -19.08 -16.65
C VAL A 10 -8.99 -18.04 -15.97
N GLU A 11 -10.28 -18.05 -16.25
CA GLU A 11 -11.27 -17.16 -15.62
C GLU A 11 -11.39 -17.38 -14.11
N ASN A 12 -11.22 -18.60 -13.64
CA ASN A 12 -11.20 -18.96 -12.22
C ASN A 12 -9.82 -18.81 -11.56
N CYS A 13 -8.79 -18.39 -12.28
CA CYS A 13 -7.45 -18.23 -11.73
C CYS A 13 -7.38 -17.10 -10.71
N VAL A 14 -7.03 -17.40 -9.47
CA VAL A 14 -6.88 -16.42 -8.38
C VAL A 14 -5.90 -15.30 -8.76
N CYS A 15 -4.74 -15.65 -9.31
CA CYS A 15 -3.73 -14.68 -9.71
C CYS A 15 -4.24 -13.74 -10.82
N PHE A 16 -4.95 -14.29 -11.82
CA PHE A 16 -5.53 -13.49 -12.90
C PHE A 16 -6.54 -12.47 -12.35
N ASN A 17 -7.49 -12.92 -11.53
CA ASN A 17 -8.55 -12.09 -10.98
C ASN A 17 -8.00 -11.01 -10.03
N LEU A 18 -7.08 -11.35 -9.13
CA LEU A 18 -6.46 -10.37 -8.24
C LEU A 18 -5.66 -9.32 -9.01
N ARG A 19 -4.93 -9.70 -10.06
CA ARG A 19 -4.21 -8.75 -10.90
C ARG A 19 -5.15 -7.83 -11.67
N TRP A 20 -6.27 -8.37 -12.19
CA TRP A 20 -7.27 -7.57 -12.87
C TRP A 20 -7.92 -6.55 -11.94
N VAL A 21 -8.38 -6.98 -10.76
CA VAL A 21 -8.95 -6.10 -9.73
C VAL A 21 -7.93 -5.06 -9.26
N THR A 22 -6.67 -5.46 -9.03
CA THR A 22 -5.61 -4.53 -8.62
C THR A 22 -5.41 -3.42 -9.64
N ARG A 23 -5.45 -3.72 -10.94
CA ARG A 23 -5.36 -2.70 -11.99
C ARG A 23 -6.54 -1.74 -11.96
N ALA A 24 -7.78 -2.26 -11.86
CA ALA A 24 -8.99 -1.45 -11.82
C ALA A 24 -8.99 -0.51 -10.61
N VAL A 25 -8.70 -1.05 -9.43
CA VAL A 25 -8.61 -0.26 -8.19
C VAL A 25 -7.50 0.79 -8.29
N THR A 26 -6.31 0.42 -8.79
CA THR A 26 -5.21 1.36 -8.93
C THR A 26 -5.57 2.51 -9.89
N GLN A 27 -6.21 2.20 -11.02
CA GLN A 27 -6.65 3.23 -11.98
C GLN A 27 -7.69 4.18 -11.36
N PHE A 28 -8.61 3.65 -10.58
CA PHE A 28 -9.60 4.45 -9.87
C PHE A 28 -8.95 5.43 -8.88
N TYR A 29 -8.06 4.94 -8.02
CA TYR A 29 -7.34 5.81 -7.08
C TYR A 29 -6.37 6.77 -7.80
N ASP A 30 -5.74 6.36 -8.90
CA ASP A 30 -4.90 7.22 -9.74
C ASP A 30 -5.70 8.42 -10.29
N ALA A 31 -6.93 8.19 -10.74
CA ALA A 31 -7.78 9.26 -11.27
C ALA A 31 -8.09 10.32 -10.19
N GLU A 32 -8.40 9.88 -8.96
CA GLU A 32 -8.71 10.77 -7.85
C GLU A 32 -7.47 11.51 -7.32
N MET A 33 -6.35 10.81 -7.15
CA MET A 33 -5.13 11.38 -6.53
C MET A 33 -4.26 12.18 -7.50
N ARG A 34 -4.37 11.98 -8.81
CA ARG A 34 -3.54 12.67 -9.83
C ARG A 34 -3.64 14.18 -9.77
N ARG A 35 -4.81 14.72 -9.44
CA ARG A 35 -5.05 16.16 -9.28
C ARG A 35 -4.22 16.78 -8.16
N HIS A 36 -3.72 15.97 -7.24
CA HIS A 36 -2.86 16.37 -6.13
C HIS A 36 -1.36 16.11 -6.39
N GLY A 37 -1.00 15.73 -7.64
CA GLY A 37 0.38 15.54 -8.05
C GLY A 37 1.08 14.32 -7.44
N ILE A 38 0.29 13.33 -6.96
CA ILE A 38 0.82 12.12 -6.33
C ILE A 38 0.16 10.87 -6.92
N ARG A 39 0.91 9.79 -7.03
CA ARG A 39 0.38 8.47 -7.40
C ARG A 39 0.02 7.67 -6.14
N PRO A 40 -0.98 6.76 -6.16
CA PRO A 40 -1.35 5.94 -5.01
C PRO A 40 -0.17 5.22 -4.36
N THR A 41 0.74 4.65 -5.17
CA THR A 41 1.96 4.00 -4.68
C THR A 41 2.87 4.95 -3.89
N GLN A 42 3.02 6.19 -4.38
CA GLN A 42 3.80 7.23 -3.69
C GLN A 42 3.08 7.72 -2.44
N GLY A 43 1.76 7.85 -2.51
CA GLY A 43 0.91 8.18 -1.36
C GLY A 43 1.05 7.15 -0.24
N SER A 44 1.03 5.86 -0.58
CA SER A 44 1.23 4.77 0.41
C SER A 44 2.60 4.86 1.09
N ILE A 45 3.66 5.20 0.33
CA ILE A 45 5.01 5.38 0.88
C ILE A 45 5.03 6.56 1.86
N LEU A 46 4.49 7.72 1.46
CA LEU A 46 4.46 8.91 2.32
C LEU A 46 3.62 8.70 3.58
N ALA A 47 2.46 8.08 3.46
CA ALA A 47 1.60 7.74 4.59
C ALA A 47 2.31 6.77 5.56
N SER A 48 3.02 5.77 5.05
CA SER A 48 3.81 4.85 5.88
C SER A 48 4.94 5.56 6.60
N LEU A 49 5.66 6.46 5.91
CA LEU A 49 6.73 7.26 6.51
C LEU A 49 6.21 8.26 7.55
N GLN A 50 4.97 8.70 7.45
CA GLN A 50 4.35 9.58 8.45
C GLN A 50 3.94 8.83 9.72
N ALA A 51 3.65 7.56 9.61
CA ALA A 51 3.17 6.73 10.70
C ALA A 51 4.24 6.30 11.71
N LYS A 52 5.52 6.42 11.33
CA LYS A 52 6.66 6.02 12.16
C LYS A 52 7.83 6.98 11.90
N ASP A 53 8.55 7.35 12.93
CA ASP A 53 9.63 8.36 12.87
C ASP A 53 10.72 8.03 11.84
N SER A 54 11.10 6.77 11.72
CA SER A 54 12.03 6.32 10.69
C SER A 54 11.76 4.88 10.26
N TRP A 55 12.11 4.57 9.03
CA TRP A 55 12.04 3.24 8.44
C TRP A 55 13.39 2.86 7.85
N ASN A 56 13.77 1.59 7.94
CA ASN A 56 14.81 1.09 7.06
C ASN A 56 14.20 0.53 5.77
N MET A 57 15.04 0.36 4.75
CA MET A 57 14.60 -0.06 3.42
C MET A 57 13.89 -1.44 3.42
N ALA A 58 14.39 -2.40 4.20
CA ALA A 58 13.81 -3.74 4.28
C ALA A 58 12.45 -3.71 4.99
N GLU A 59 12.36 -3.00 6.12
CA GLU A 59 11.08 -2.86 6.84
C GLU A 59 10.00 -2.23 5.98
N LEU A 60 10.32 -1.16 5.23
CA LEU A 60 9.36 -0.49 4.39
C LEU A 60 8.97 -1.34 3.17
N SER A 61 9.92 -2.07 2.57
CA SER A 61 9.64 -3.04 1.50
C SER A 61 8.67 -4.13 1.98
N ASP A 62 8.95 -4.75 3.13
CA ASP A 62 8.13 -5.79 3.73
C ASP A 62 6.72 -5.26 4.06
N TRP A 63 6.66 -4.05 4.64
CA TRP A 63 5.40 -3.41 5.00
C TRP A 63 4.50 -3.15 3.80
N LEU A 64 5.07 -2.63 2.72
CA LEU A 64 4.35 -2.29 1.49
C LEU A 64 4.14 -3.50 0.57
N GLY A 65 4.74 -4.66 0.87
CA GLY A 65 4.73 -5.83 -0.01
C GLY A 65 5.43 -5.56 -1.35
N MET A 66 6.44 -4.69 -1.34
CA MET A 66 7.18 -4.27 -2.54
C MET A 66 8.55 -4.91 -2.60
N GLU A 67 8.96 -5.29 -3.81
CA GLU A 67 10.36 -5.58 -4.08
C GLU A 67 11.24 -4.33 -3.84
N ARG A 68 12.43 -4.53 -3.27
CA ARG A 68 13.35 -3.44 -2.94
C ARG A 68 13.66 -2.52 -4.12
N THR A 69 13.85 -3.08 -5.31
CA THR A 69 14.10 -2.32 -6.54
C THR A 69 12.90 -1.44 -6.93
N THR A 70 11.69 -1.93 -6.73
CA THR A 70 10.45 -1.18 -6.95
C THR A 70 10.32 -0.05 -5.95
N LEU A 71 10.61 -0.30 -4.66
CA LEU A 71 10.60 0.73 -3.63
C LEU A 71 11.62 1.84 -3.93
N VAL A 72 12.87 1.49 -4.27
CA VAL A 72 13.91 2.47 -4.64
C VAL A 72 13.45 3.35 -5.79
N ARG A 73 12.90 2.76 -6.85
CA ARG A 73 12.40 3.52 -8.01
C ARG A 73 11.26 4.48 -7.65
N ASN A 74 10.38 4.12 -6.71
CA ASN A 74 9.30 4.99 -6.23
C ASN A 74 9.80 6.06 -5.25
N LEU A 75 10.86 5.80 -4.49
CA LEU A 75 11.48 6.77 -3.58
C LEU A 75 12.24 7.88 -4.32
N GLN A 76 12.86 7.58 -5.48
CA GLN A 76 13.66 8.55 -6.23
C GLN A 76 12.90 9.86 -6.54
N PRO A 77 11.70 9.85 -7.13
CA PRO A 77 10.94 11.08 -7.35
C PRO A 77 10.55 11.77 -6.05
N LEU A 78 10.17 11.03 -5.00
CA LEU A 78 9.80 11.61 -3.71
C LEU A 78 11.00 12.28 -3.02
N GLN A 79 12.19 11.72 -3.17
CA GLN A 79 13.43 12.28 -2.67
C GLN A 79 13.85 13.53 -3.48
N ARG A 80 13.80 13.47 -4.82
CA ARG A 80 14.07 14.60 -5.71
C ARG A 80 13.14 15.78 -5.42
N ASP A 81 11.88 15.50 -5.18
CA ASP A 81 10.86 16.51 -4.89
C ASP A 81 10.91 16.99 -3.42
N GLY A 82 11.83 16.43 -2.62
CA GLY A 82 12.09 16.84 -1.24
C GLY A 82 11.03 16.39 -0.22
N PHE A 83 10.22 15.39 -0.55
CA PHE A 83 9.21 14.84 0.37
C PHE A 83 9.79 13.81 1.33
N VAL A 84 10.84 13.11 0.92
CA VAL A 84 11.51 12.06 1.68
C VAL A 84 12.98 12.38 1.82
N LYS A 85 13.53 12.15 3.00
CA LYS A 85 14.96 12.20 3.29
C LYS A 85 15.47 10.77 3.44
N VAL A 86 16.57 10.48 2.76
CA VAL A 86 17.32 9.22 2.88
C VAL A 86 18.65 9.52 3.51
N THR A 87 18.96 8.91 4.64
CA THR A 87 20.22 9.09 5.37
C THR A 87 20.92 7.75 5.56
N GLY A 88 22.22 7.74 5.75
CA GLY A 88 23.02 6.52 5.87
C GLY A 88 23.41 5.93 4.51
N GLY A 89 23.82 4.66 4.50
CA GLY A 89 24.24 3.95 3.26
C GLY A 89 25.76 3.90 3.04
N GLY A 90 26.57 4.49 3.94
CA GLY A 90 28.02 4.28 3.96
C GLY A 90 28.39 2.94 4.64
N ARG A 91 29.68 2.53 4.56
CA ARG A 91 30.16 1.28 5.18
C ARG A 91 29.72 1.19 6.66
N GLY A 92 28.78 0.26 6.96
CA GLY A 92 28.28 0.00 8.32
C GLY A 92 27.06 0.78 8.75
N ASN A 93 26.59 1.81 8.02
CA ASN A 93 25.41 2.59 8.38
C ASN A 93 24.14 2.07 7.68
N ARG A 94 23.09 1.81 8.46
CA ARG A 94 21.77 1.47 7.92
C ARG A 94 21.19 2.67 7.17
N VAL A 95 20.54 2.40 6.05
CA VAL A 95 19.75 3.41 5.33
C VAL A 95 18.50 3.71 6.13
N GLU A 96 18.30 4.96 6.49
CA GLU A 96 17.08 5.45 7.15
C GLU A 96 16.27 6.31 6.20
N LEU A 97 14.96 6.08 6.22
CA LEU A 97 13.96 6.78 5.41
C LEU A 97 13.05 7.57 6.35
N THR A 98 12.97 8.87 6.16
CA THR A 98 12.12 9.75 6.96
C THR A 98 11.31 10.68 6.08
N ILE A 99 10.10 11.03 6.52
CA ILE A 99 9.29 12.05 5.84
C ILE A 99 9.77 13.44 6.25
N THR A 100 9.84 14.36 5.30
CA THR A 100 10.17 15.77 5.57
C THR A 100 8.92 16.57 5.96
N ALA A 101 9.10 17.81 6.46
CA ALA A 101 7.97 18.73 6.67
C ALA A 101 7.19 18.99 5.36
N LYS A 102 7.89 19.08 4.23
CA LYS A 102 7.26 19.20 2.89
C LYS A 102 6.47 17.95 2.52
N GLY A 103 6.99 16.76 2.85
CA GLY A 103 6.29 15.50 2.64
C GLY A 103 5.01 15.39 3.48
N ARG A 104 5.03 15.82 4.74
CA ARG A 104 3.83 15.85 5.61
C ARG A 104 2.74 16.75 5.03
N LYS A 105 3.10 17.97 4.58
CA LYS A 105 2.17 18.87 3.87
C LYS A 105 1.61 18.23 2.59
N GLN A 106 2.41 17.44 1.88
CA GLN A 106 1.90 16.72 0.70
C GLN A 106 0.90 15.63 1.10
N VAL A 107 1.10 14.92 2.22
CA VAL A 107 0.10 13.97 2.75
C VAL A 107 -1.19 14.70 3.09
N GLU A 108 -1.14 15.80 3.85
CA GLU A 108 -2.31 16.61 4.19
C GLU A 108 -3.08 17.05 2.95
N LYS A 109 -2.37 17.38 1.87
CA LYS A 109 -2.97 17.84 0.61
C LYS A 109 -3.71 16.75 -0.14
N PHE A 110 -3.19 15.52 -0.19
CA PHE A 110 -3.83 14.45 -0.97
C PHE A 110 -4.78 13.57 -0.14
N PHE A 111 -4.66 13.59 1.17
CA PHE A 111 -5.40 12.70 2.07
C PHE A 111 -6.93 12.80 1.89
N PRO A 112 -7.56 13.99 1.74
CA PRO A 112 -8.99 14.08 1.50
C PRO A 112 -9.44 13.40 0.20
N ALA A 113 -8.63 13.45 -0.87
CA ALA A 113 -8.93 12.74 -2.12
C ALA A 113 -8.82 11.22 -1.94
N TRP A 114 -7.84 10.77 -1.17
CA TRP A 114 -7.72 9.37 -0.80
C TRP A 114 -8.90 8.89 0.03
N GLU A 115 -9.35 9.67 1.03
CA GLU A 115 -10.53 9.34 1.84
C GLU A 115 -11.79 9.22 0.99
N SER A 116 -12.00 10.15 0.05
CA SER A 116 -13.12 10.11 -0.89
C SER A 116 -13.09 8.84 -1.75
N ALA A 117 -11.93 8.52 -2.34
CA ALA A 117 -11.76 7.31 -3.12
C ALA A 117 -11.97 6.04 -2.28
N GLN A 118 -11.42 6.00 -1.06
CA GLN A 118 -11.58 4.89 -0.13
C GLN A 118 -13.06 4.69 0.24
N SER A 119 -13.77 5.75 0.59
CA SER A 119 -15.20 5.71 0.91
C SER A 119 -16.00 5.14 -0.26
N THR A 120 -15.77 5.62 -1.48
CA THR A 120 -16.42 5.13 -2.69
C THR A 120 -16.12 3.64 -2.93
N ALA A 121 -14.87 3.23 -2.81
CA ALA A 121 -14.47 1.83 -2.99
C ALA A 121 -15.12 0.89 -1.96
N VAL A 122 -15.20 1.34 -0.70
CA VAL A 122 -15.87 0.57 0.36
C VAL A 122 -17.38 0.49 0.12
N GLN A 123 -18.02 1.56 -0.33
CA GLN A 123 -19.46 1.58 -0.61
C GLN A 123 -19.88 0.58 -1.70
N VAL A 124 -19.03 0.32 -2.70
CA VAL A 124 -19.30 -0.68 -3.75
C VAL A 124 -19.59 -2.07 -3.17
N LEU A 125 -18.86 -2.48 -2.14
CA LEU A 125 -19.04 -3.78 -1.47
C LEU A 125 -19.92 -3.69 -0.22
N GLY A 126 -19.94 -2.55 0.45
CA GLY A 126 -20.41 -2.35 1.79
C GLY A 126 -19.37 -2.77 2.85
N GLU A 127 -19.38 -2.10 3.99
CA GLU A 127 -18.35 -2.25 5.05
C GLU A 127 -18.16 -3.70 5.53
N LYS A 128 -19.27 -4.42 5.72
CA LYS A 128 -19.23 -5.81 6.20
C LYS A 128 -18.50 -6.74 5.23
N ARG A 129 -18.79 -6.63 3.93
CA ARG A 129 -18.13 -7.44 2.88
C ARG A 129 -16.69 -7.02 2.69
N TRP A 130 -16.42 -5.71 2.78
CA TRP A 130 -15.06 -5.19 2.70
C TRP A 130 -14.19 -5.75 3.83
N SER A 131 -14.66 -5.73 5.08
CA SER A 131 -13.95 -6.30 6.22
C SER A 131 -13.68 -7.80 6.07
N ALA A 132 -14.66 -8.56 5.56
CA ALA A 132 -14.49 -9.99 5.28
C ALA A 132 -13.46 -10.23 4.17
N LEU A 133 -13.50 -9.46 3.09
CA LEU A 133 -12.53 -9.54 2.00
C LEU A 133 -11.10 -9.25 2.48
N LEU A 134 -10.92 -8.22 3.32
CA LEU A 134 -9.60 -7.93 3.88
C LEU A 134 -9.05 -9.10 4.69
N ALA A 135 -9.89 -9.73 5.53
CA ALA A 135 -9.50 -10.89 6.32
C ALA A 135 -9.11 -12.09 5.43
N ASP A 136 -9.83 -12.31 4.33
CA ASP A 136 -9.52 -13.38 3.38
C ASP A 136 -8.24 -13.10 2.59
N LEU A 137 -8.02 -11.87 2.16
CA LEU A 137 -6.75 -11.45 1.51
C LEU A 137 -5.56 -11.61 2.46
N GLU A 138 -5.72 -11.31 3.75
CA GLU A 138 -4.66 -11.53 4.75
C GLU A 138 -4.35 -13.01 4.96
N LYS A 139 -5.39 -13.89 4.98
CA LYS A 139 -5.20 -15.35 5.04
C LYS A 139 -4.43 -15.86 3.83
N VAL A 140 -4.81 -15.44 2.63
CA VAL A 140 -4.13 -15.83 1.38
C VAL A 140 -2.67 -15.37 1.40
N ALA A 141 -2.41 -14.12 1.75
CA ALA A 141 -1.05 -13.58 1.83
C ALA A 141 -0.19 -14.35 2.84
N SER A 142 -0.76 -14.67 4.01
CA SER A 142 -0.07 -15.43 5.06
C SER A 142 0.21 -16.87 4.66
N ALA A 143 -0.75 -17.54 4.01
CA ALA A 143 -0.62 -18.92 3.53
C ALA A 143 0.45 -19.05 2.44
N LEU A 144 0.59 -18.04 1.59
CA LEU A 144 1.60 -17.99 0.53
C LEU A 144 2.96 -17.43 1.01
N LYS A 145 3.18 -17.34 2.34
CA LYS A 145 4.42 -16.88 2.99
C LYS A 145 4.79 -15.41 2.73
N ILE A 146 3.87 -14.60 2.26
CA ILE A 146 4.04 -13.15 2.17
C ILE A 146 3.66 -12.57 3.54
N LYS A 147 4.62 -12.45 4.44
CA LYS A 147 4.39 -11.90 5.80
C LYS A 147 4.13 -10.39 5.71
N LYS A 148 2.86 -9.99 5.79
CA LYS A 148 2.51 -8.61 6.12
C LYS A 148 2.80 -8.40 7.61
N LYS A 149 3.77 -7.56 7.97
CA LYS A 149 3.97 -7.16 9.36
C LYS A 149 2.74 -6.40 9.84
N SER A 150 2.34 -6.63 11.10
CA SER A 150 1.20 -5.93 11.75
C SER A 150 1.33 -4.42 11.58
N SER A 151 0.20 -3.78 11.23
CA SER A 151 0.12 -2.33 11.02
C SER A 151 0.59 -1.56 12.26
N PRO A 152 1.55 -0.63 12.17
CA PRO A 152 1.80 0.32 13.23
C PRO A 152 0.67 1.35 13.37
N LEU A 153 -0.29 1.37 12.42
CA LEU A 153 -1.35 2.38 12.30
C LEU A 153 -2.66 2.01 13.00
N HIS A 154 -2.83 0.75 13.41
CA HIS A 154 -4.02 0.33 14.15
C HIS A 154 -3.59 -0.44 15.41
N PRO A 155 -3.67 0.16 16.60
CA PRO A 155 -3.90 -0.62 17.80
C PRO A 155 -5.24 -1.33 17.55
N ARG A 156 -5.25 -2.67 17.69
CA ARG A 156 -6.48 -3.47 17.62
C ARG A 156 -7.52 -2.75 18.48
N HIS A 157 -8.62 -2.32 17.87
CA HIS A 157 -9.75 -1.82 18.64
C HIS A 157 -10.12 -2.88 19.66
N GLY A 158 -9.69 -2.65 20.89
CA GLY A 158 -10.19 -3.40 22.05
C GLY A 158 -11.69 -3.16 22.08
N THR A 159 -12.45 -4.24 22.05
CA THR A 159 -13.86 -4.26 22.35
C THR A 159 -14.09 -3.60 23.69
N HIS A 160 -14.46 -2.33 23.71
CA HIS A 160 -15.08 -1.73 24.88
C HIS A 160 -16.48 -2.32 24.99
N HIS A 161 -16.60 -3.40 25.75
CA HIS A 161 -17.85 -3.75 26.42
C HIS A 161 -18.15 -2.62 27.39
N HIS A 162 -19.14 -1.80 27.08
CA HIS A 162 -19.85 -1.04 28.11
C HIS A 162 -20.83 -2.00 28.78
N GLY A 163 -20.55 -2.32 30.06
CA GLY A 163 -21.55 -2.80 31.02
C GLY A 163 -22.46 -1.64 31.47
#